data_d72d54824fbec7c1d8e70b0605605cca
#
_entry.id   d72d54824fbec7c1d8e70b0605605cca
#
_cell.length_a   1.000
_cell.length_b   1.000
_cell.length_c   1.000
_cell.angle_alpha   90.00
_cell.angle_beta   90.00
_cell.angle_gamma   90.00
#
_symmetry.space_group_name_H-M   'P 1'
#
loop_
_entity.id
_entity.type
_entity.pdbx_description
1 polymer ?
#
loop_
_entity_poly.entity_id
_entity_poly.type
_entity_poly.pdbx_seq_one_letter_code
_entity_poly.pdbx_strand_id
1 'polypeptide(L)'
;MIKTREWKNGFRLIYEQPKNNALISSIYTICDVGSVHESDDVRGGAHFIEHMCFKGTKKVPKTEDVYVKYDDIGAYMNATTDKRYTTYKLRVHDRYVHNCIDLMSDMLMNSTFKRTEFQKEEKVVIEESMRLQDNAESILEDLKESVIYKNSSYEYPIDTLSYHKTLFSYDKILELYHAFYRASRMILSIVTNIPFDDVIKMVNSSYYAKLYKANPSLDGILQSRVIQYSDILQTEPTYHIEKHKNLSTIHLNVTFRTCNYYSDDKYVLDLLKHLLSGMFGSRLSMLLRDKNGLTYHSSVTTNYYEHSGELSFYAQLTPSKILKNGAKPGVLPLIIGLINDLVKNGVSESELATAKRNINGKMLLVLEQSDSQSLHNGINYLLKRDVSKITPLNKVYDTHLKGISLHQINGIIRKYFIRNTMNVFIIGAELPNLEQVKHCCERLH
;
A
#
# COMPACT_ATOMS: atom_id res chain seq x y z
N MET A 1 -13.43 -11.15 18.91
CA MET A 1 -14.54 -11.20 17.93
C MET A 1 -14.73 -9.82 17.34
N ILE A 2 -14.79 -9.71 16.02
CA ILE A 2 -15.02 -8.43 15.32
C ILE A 2 -16.50 -8.05 15.50
N LYS A 3 -16.76 -6.78 15.84
CA LYS A 3 -18.09 -6.16 15.89
C LYS A 3 -18.12 -4.93 14.99
N THR A 4 -19.27 -4.57 14.46
CA THR A 4 -19.45 -3.41 13.60
C THR A 4 -20.68 -2.59 14.00
N ARG A 5 -20.64 -1.30 13.66
CA ARG A 5 -21.78 -0.39 13.78
C ARG A 5 -21.76 0.56 12.58
N GLU A 6 -22.92 0.83 12.02
CA GLU A 6 -23.12 1.86 11.01
C GLU A 6 -24.13 2.89 11.53
N TRP A 7 -23.85 4.19 11.28
CA TRP A 7 -24.69 5.32 11.64
C TRP A 7 -25.57 5.76 10.47
N LYS A 8 -26.63 6.48 10.75
CA LYS A 8 -27.57 7.01 9.73
C LYS A 8 -26.90 7.91 8.69
N ASN A 9 -25.76 8.53 9.00
CA ASN A 9 -24.96 9.34 8.08
C ASN A 9 -23.97 8.52 7.26
N GLY A 10 -24.01 7.19 7.36
CA GLY A 10 -23.14 6.25 6.64
C GLY A 10 -21.76 6.06 7.26
N PHE A 11 -21.44 6.69 8.40
CA PHE A 11 -20.21 6.43 9.14
C PHE A 11 -20.19 4.99 9.66
N ARG A 12 -19.03 4.34 9.60
CA ARG A 12 -18.88 2.94 9.98
C ARG A 12 -17.80 2.74 11.03
N LEU A 13 -18.06 1.86 11.97
CA LEU A 13 -17.12 1.40 12.99
C LEU A 13 -16.87 -0.09 12.81
N ILE A 14 -15.60 -0.49 12.85
CA ILE A 14 -15.19 -1.87 13.05
C ILE A 14 -14.33 -1.95 14.31
N TYR A 15 -14.67 -2.85 15.18
CA TYR A 15 -14.11 -3.00 16.52
C TYR A 15 -13.63 -4.42 16.74
N GLU A 16 -12.46 -4.55 17.34
CA GLU A 16 -11.95 -5.83 17.85
C GLU A 16 -11.37 -5.63 19.24
N GLN A 17 -11.70 -6.54 20.15
CA GLN A 17 -11.06 -6.60 21.46
C GLN A 17 -9.77 -7.42 21.36
N PRO A 18 -8.60 -6.88 21.79
CA PRO A 18 -7.35 -7.62 21.77
C PRO A 18 -7.42 -8.81 22.75
N LYS A 19 -6.59 -9.83 22.52
CA LYS A 19 -6.53 -11.00 23.42
C LYS A 19 -5.71 -10.74 24.69
N ASN A 20 -4.91 -9.70 24.72
CA ASN A 20 -4.09 -9.28 25.85
C ASN A 20 -4.75 -8.12 26.60
N ASN A 21 -4.37 -7.92 27.85
CA ASN A 21 -4.81 -6.81 28.66
C ASN A 21 -3.96 -5.55 28.46
N ALA A 22 -3.49 -5.31 27.21
CA ALA A 22 -2.73 -4.10 26.89
C ALA A 22 -3.56 -2.85 27.12
N LEU A 23 -2.96 -1.84 27.74
CA LEU A 23 -3.60 -0.55 28.03
C LEU A 23 -3.53 0.42 26.84
N ILE A 24 -3.09 -0.05 25.67
CA ILE A 24 -2.90 0.76 24.47
C ILE A 24 -3.95 0.40 23.44
N SER A 25 -4.73 1.37 23.05
CA SER A 25 -5.64 1.30 21.91
C SER A 25 -4.95 1.68 20.62
N SER A 26 -5.28 0.98 19.55
CA SER A 26 -4.89 1.34 18.18
C SER A 26 -6.13 1.71 17.38
N ILE A 27 -6.10 2.90 16.80
CA ILE A 27 -7.21 3.53 16.12
C ILE A 27 -6.74 3.90 14.71
N TYR A 28 -7.52 3.53 13.70
CA TYR A 28 -7.37 4.03 12.34
C TYR A 28 -8.69 4.65 11.88
N THR A 29 -8.64 5.88 11.38
CA THR A 29 -9.70 6.37 10.50
C THR A 29 -9.24 6.17 9.07
N ILE A 30 -10.00 5.42 8.31
CA ILE A 30 -9.74 5.12 6.91
C ILE A 30 -10.73 5.91 6.07
N CYS A 31 -10.20 6.82 5.26
CA CYS A 31 -10.97 7.62 4.32
C CYS A 31 -10.94 6.93 2.96
N ASP A 32 -12.12 6.72 2.37
CA ASP A 32 -12.31 6.09 1.05
C ASP A 32 -11.95 7.08 -0.07
N VAL A 33 -10.70 7.55 -0.05
CA VAL A 33 -10.09 8.45 -1.02
C VAL A 33 -8.58 8.23 -1.06
N GLY A 34 -8.03 8.14 -2.25
CA GLY A 34 -6.61 8.06 -2.55
C GLY A 34 -6.37 8.53 -3.98
N SER A 35 -5.16 8.39 -4.52
CA SER A 35 -4.79 8.95 -5.82
C SER A 35 -5.63 8.44 -6.99
N VAL A 36 -6.24 7.25 -6.90
CA VAL A 36 -7.14 6.72 -7.94
C VAL A 36 -8.44 7.52 -8.13
N HIS A 37 -8.80 8.37 -7.17
CA HIS A 37 -10.00 9.22 -7.22
C HIS A 37 -9.69 10.63 -7.75
N GLU A 38 -8.45 10.91 -8.12
CA GLU A 38 -8.04 12.21 -8.60
C GLU A 38 -8.26 12.34 -10.11
N SER A 39 -8.70 13.51 -10.54
CA SER A 39 -8.67 13.92 -11.94
C SER A 39 -7.35 14.63 -12.25
N ASP A 40 -7.05 14.80 -13.53
CA ASP A 40 -5.76 15.38 -13.98
C ASP A 40 -5.49 16.79 -13.43
N ASP A 41 -6.55 17.54 -13.11
CA ASP A 41 -6.47 18.91 -12.55
C ASP A 41 -6.20 18.95 -11.04
N VAL A 42 -6.18 17.80 -10.35
CA VAL A 42 -5.90 17.72 -8.90
C VAL A 42 -4.99 16.54 -8.52
N ARG A 43 -4.14 16.09 -9.43
CA ARG A 43 -3.16 15.03 -9.16
C ARG A 43 -2.29 15.36 -7.94
N GLY A 44 -2.12 14.40 -7.00
CA GLY A 44 -1.44 14.59 -5.72
C GLY A 44 -2.32 15.23 -4.64
N GLY A 45 -3.59 15.54 -4.96
CA GLY A 45 -4.52 16.23 -4.07
C GLY A 45 -4.92 15.42 -2.84
N ALA A 46 -5.02 14.09 -2.93
CA ALA A 46 -5.33 13.24 -1.78
C ALA A 46 -4.22 13.31 -0.73
N HIS A 47 -2.95 13.24 -1.16
CA HIS A 47 -1.78 13.40 -0.30
C HIS A 47 -1.71 14.81 0.29
N PHE A 48 -1.92 15.84 -0.52
CA PHE A 48 -1.95 17.21 -0.05
C PHE A 48 -3.06 17.47 0.99
N ILE A 49 -4.25 16.89 0.82
CA ILE A 49 -5.35 16.98 1.80
C ILE A 49 -4.96 16.28 3.10
N GLU A 50 -4.25 15.15 3.04
CA GLU A 50 -3.71 14.49 4.22
C GLU A 50 -2.92 15.48 5.07
N HIS A 51 -1.94 16.18 4.48
CA HIS A 51 -1.15 17.22 5.15
C HIS A 51 -2.01 18.34 5.71
N MET A 52 -2.96 18.83 4.92
CA MET A 52 -3.81 19.95 5.32
C MET A 52 -4.74 19.63 6.49
N CYS A 53 -5.12 18.37 6.70
CA CYS A 53 -5.91 17.96 7.86
C CYS A 53 -5.23 18.23 9.20
N PHE A 54 -3.90 18.36 9.23
CA PHE A 54 -3.13 18.70 10.44
C PHE A 54 -2.95 20.20 10.66
N LYS A 55 -3.40 21.06 9.74
CA LYS A 55 -3.11 22.52 9.75
C LYS A 55 -4.15 23.38 10.45
N GLY A 56 -4.94 22.78 11.31
CA GLY A 56 -5.91 23.44 12.17
C GLY A 56 -7.35 23.26 11.75
N THR A 57 -8.22 23.28 12.76
CA THR A 57 -9.67 23.08 12.65
C THR A 57 -10.43 24.32 13.10
N LYS A 58 -11.77 24.29 13.05
CA LYS A 58 -12.59 25.34 13.65
C LYS A 58 -12.45 25.38 15.17
N LYS A 59 -12.26 24.22 15.84
CA LYS A 59 -12.14 24.07 17.29
C LYS A 59 -10.72 24.31 17.78
N VAL A 60 -9.72 23.93 16.99
CA VAL A 60 -8.29 24.06 17.25
C VAL A 60 -7.64 24.79 16.07
N PRO A 61 -7.69 26.14 16.01
CA PRO A 61 -7.37 26.88 14.79
C PRO A 61 -5.89 26.95 14.41
N LYS A 62 -4.97 26.59 15.31
CA LYS A 62 -3.53 26.66 15.06
C LYS A 62 -2.95 25.26 14.90
N THR A 63 -2.01 25.10 13.98
CA THR A 63 -1.29 23.85 13.72
C THR A 63 -0.59 23.35 14.99
N GLU A 64 0.13 24.23 15.66
CA GLU A 64 0.89 23.89 16.87
C GLU A 64 -0.02 23.34 17.98
N ASP A 65 -1.21 23.93 18.15
CA ASP A 65 -2.17 23.51 19.18
C ASP A 65 -2.76 22.11 18.85
N VAL A 66 -2.82 21.72 17.57
CA VAL A 66 -3.22 20.35 17.17
C VAL A 66 -2.18 19.35 17.66
N TYR A 67 -0.90 19.61 17.40
CA TYR A 67 0.19 18.72 17.83
C TYR A 67 0.29 18.63 19.36
N VAL A 68 0.27 19.78 20.04
CA VAL A 68 0.31 19.84 21.53
C VAL A 68 -0.79 18.98 22.15
N LYS A 69 -2.02 18.97 21.58
CA LYS A 69 -3.11 18.13 22.12
C LYS A 69 -2.84 16.63 22.03
N TYR A 70 -2.10 16.17 21.03
CA TYR A 70 -1.68 14.77 20.94
C TYR A 70 -0.48 14.49 21.84
N ASP A 71 0.48 15.41 21.91
CA ASP A 71 1.65 15.28 22.78
C ASP A 71 1.26 15.23 24.25
N ASP A 72 0.32 16.08 24.71
CA ASP A 72 -0.17 16.13 26.10
C ASP A 72 -0.74 14.80 26.60
N ILE A 73 -1.26 13.98 25.70
CA ILE A 73 -1.83 12.66 26.03
C ILE A 73 -0.90 11.50 25.65
N GLY A 74 0.31 11.80 25.17
CA GLY A 74 1.30 10.79 24.73
C GLY A 74 0.80 9.93 23.58
N ALA A 75 0.00 10.49 22.67
CA ALA A 75 -0.50 9.77 21.51
C ALA A 75 0.55 9.72 20.41
N TYR A 76 0.82 8.52 19.89
CA TYR A 76 1.54 8.39 18.61
C TYR A 76 0.55 8.58 17.46
N MET A 77 0.82 9.53 16.59
CA MET A 77 -0.01 9.84 15.44
C MET A 77 0.81 9.74 14.14
N ASN A 78 0.18 9.23 13.09
CA ASN A 78 0.71 9.23 11.74
C ASN A 78 -0.43 9.18 10.73
N ALA A 79 -0.15 9.52 9.46
CA ALA A 79 -1.07 9.36 8.35
C ALA A 79 -0.34 8.82 7.13
N THR A 80 -1.06 8.23 6.21
CA THR A 80 -0.53 7.73 4.93
C THR A 80 -1.60 7.79 3.86
N THR A 81 -1.23 8.24 2.68
CA THR A 81 -2.06 8.18 1.47
C THR A 81 -1.60 7.02 0.60
N ASP A 82 -2.54 6.18 0.21
CA ASP A 82 -2.36 5.06 -0.73
C ASP A 82 -3.14 5.35 -2.03
N LYS A 83 -3.01 4.51 -3.02
CA LYS A 83 -3.80 4.61 -4.26
C LYS A 83 -5.29 4.65 -3.99
N ARG A 84 -5.81 3.82 -3.10
CA ARG A 84 -7.24 3.59 -2.89
C ARG A 84 -7.82 4.32 -1.70
N TYR A 85 -7.05 4.57 -0.66
CA TYR A 85 -7.50 5.13 0.61
C TYR A 85 -6.43 5.98 1.28
N THR A 86 -6.87 6.87 2.19
CA THR A 86 -5.99 7.60 3.10
C THR A 86 -6.26 7.12 4.53
N THR A 87 -5.22 6.86 5.31
CA THR A 87 -5.34 6.40 6.70
C THR A 87 -4.78 7.42 7.67
N TYR A 88 -5.46 7.58 8.80
CA TYR A 88 -5.00 8.37 9.95
C TYR A 88 -4.92 7.44 11.15
N LYS A 89 -3.71 7.24 11.66
CA LYS A 89 -3.37 6.30 12.71
C LYS A 89 -3.15 7.00 14.04
N LEU A 90 -3.70 6.43 15.12
CA LEU A 90 -3.40 6.80 16.49
C LEU A 90 -3.10 5.56 17.33
N ARG A 91 -2.11 5.67 18.21
CA ARG A 91 -1.89 4.73 19.32
C ARG A 91 -1.82 5.53 20.61
N VAL A 92 -2.62 5.13 21.58
CA VAL A 92 -2.76 5.90 22.82
C VAL A 92 -3.20 5.00 23.98
N HIS A 93 -2.94 5.43 25.20
CA HIS A 93 -3.49 4.77 26.39
C HIS A 93 -5.03 4.83 26.38
N ASP A 94 -5.70 3.72 26.75
CA ASP A 94 -7.15 3.54 26.70
C ASP A 94 -7.94 4.71 27.31
N ARG A 95 -7.47 5.29 28.40
CA ARG A 95 -8.13 6.45 29.06
C ARG A 95 -8.28 7.68 28.16
N TYR A 96 -7.50 7.80 27.10
CA TYR A 96 -7.51 8.98 26.20
C TYR A 96 -8.17 8.70 24.84
N VAL A 97 -8.73 7.51 24.63
CA VAL A 97 -9.38 7.14 23.37
C VAL A 97 -10.49 8.11 23.00
N HIS A 98 -11.29 8.57 23.98
CA HIS A 98 -12.33 9.57 23.73
C HIS A 98 -11.76 10.88 23.16
N ASN A 99 -10.69 11.41 23.79
CA ASN A 99 -10.00 12.60 23.32
C ASN A 99 -9.48 12.44 21.89
N CYS A 100 -8.91 11.26 21.57
CA CYS A 100 -8.40 10.94 20.24
C CYS A 100 -9.52 10.88 19.21
N ILE A 101 -10.65 10.23 19.50
CA ILE A 101 -11.80 10.15 18.58
C ILE A 101 -12.38 11.55 18.33
N ASP A 102 -12.54 12.38 19.38
CA ASP A 102 -13.06 13.75 19.24
C ASP A 102 -12.11 14.61 18.37
N LEU A 103 -10.83 14.64 18.69
CA LEU A 103 -9.84 15.45 17.97
C LEU A 103 -9.64 14.99 16.53
N MET A 104 -9.51 13.67 16.29
CA MET A 104 -9.37 13.14 14.94
C MET A 104 -10.63 13.41 14.10
N SER A 105 -11.83 13.25 14.66
CA SER A 105 -13.06 13.57 13.94
C SER A 105 -13.17 15.06 13.60
N ASP A 106 -12.70 15.95 14.48
CA ASP A 106 -12.65 17.40 14.22
C ASP A 106 -11.64 17.71 13.09
N MET A 107 -10.44 17.12 13.16
CA MET A 107 -9.42 17.27 12.12
C MET A 107 -9.96 16.87 10.74
N LEU A 108 -10.59 15.70 10.64
CA LEU A 108 -11.00 15.15 9.34
C LEU A 108 -12.26 15.80 8.78
N MET A 109 -13.18 16.26 9.65
CA MET A 109 -14.49 16.78 9.25
C MET A 109 -14.59 18.31 9.25
N ASN A 110 -13.66 19.02 9.92
CA ASN A 110 -13.74 20.47 10.13
C ASN A 110 -12.40 21.18 9.87
N SER A 111 -11.50 20.59 9.12
CA SER A 111 -10.26 21.25 8.73
C SER A 111 -10.54 22.57 8.00
N THR A 112 -9.77 23.62 8.30
CA THR A 112 -10.08 24.98 7.84
C THR A 112 -9.39 25.37 6.55
N PHE A 113 -8.36 24.65 6.12
CA PHE A 113 -7.60 24.94 4.91
C PHE A 113 -7.22 26.41 4.76
N LYS A 114 -6.73 27.06 5.84
CA LYS A 114 -6.35 28.47 5.76
C LYS A 114 -5.36 28.70 4.62
N ARG A 115 -5.59 29.73 3.79
CA ARG A 115 -4.74 30.02 2.62
C ARG A 115 -3.28 30.20 2.97
N THR A 116 -2.97 30.75 4.15
CA THR A 116 -1.59 30.90 4.63
C THR A 116 -0.92 29.56 4.92
N GLU A 117 -1.64 28.61 5.52
CA GLU A 117 -1.12 27.27 5.78
C GLU A 117 -1.06 26.43 4.48
N PHE A 118 -2.04 26.61 3.60
CA PHE A 118 -2.05 25.99 2.28
C PHE A 118 -0.78 26.34 1.49
N GLN A 119 -0.42 27.63 1.39
CA GLN A 119 0.77 28.08 0.67
C GLN A 119 2.10 27.63 1.31
N LYS A 120 2.12 27.44 2.63
CA LYS A 120 3.29 26.87 3.30
C LYS A 120 3.44 25.38 2.97
N GLU A 121 2.32 24.67 3.05
CA GLU A 121 2.32 23.22 2.87
C GLU A 121 2.57 22.80 1.41
N GLU A 122 2.15 23.60 0.42
CA GLU A 122 2.56 23.40 -0.96
C GLU A 122 4.07 23.28 -1.13
N LYS A 123 4.82 24.13 -0.43
CA LYS A 123 6.29 24.08 -0.49
C LYS A 123 6.85 22.81 0.16
N VAL A 124 6.25 22.39 1.29
CA VAL A 124 6.66 21.16 1.99
C VAL A 124 6.46 19.94 1.10
N VAL A 125 5.28 19.83 0.49
CA VAL A 125 4.96 18.69 -0.38
C VAL A 125 5.81 18.70 -1.66
N ILE A 126 6.15 19.87 -2.21
CA ILE A 126 7.11 19.98 -3.33
C ILE A 126 8.50 19.47 -2.92
N GLU A 127 9.01 19.86 -1.75
CA GLU A 127 10.31 19.38 -1.25
C GLU A 127 10.28 17.86 -0.98
N GLU A 128 9.18 17.33 -0.47
CA GLU A 128 9.00 15.89 -0.28
C GLU A 128 8.99 15.14 -1.62
N SER A 129 8.29 15.65 -2.61
CA SER A 129 8.26 15.12 -3.97
C SER A 129 9.66 15.10 -4.61
N MET A 130 10.43 16.19 -4.47
CA MET A 130 11.82 16.25 -4.94
C MET A 130 12.68 15.14 -4.27
N ARG A 131 12.51 14.93 -2.97
CA ARG A 131 13.23 13.88 -2.24
C ARG A 131 12.85 12.48 -2.73
N LEU A 132 11.57 12.23 -3.09
CA LEU A 132 11.15 10.96 -3.67
C LEU A 132 11.76 10.73 -5.06
N GLN A 133 11.99 11.80 -5.84
CA GLN A 133 12.70 11.72 -7.13
C GLN A 133 14.20 11.38 -7.00
N ASP A 134 14.78 11.58 -5.83
CA ASP A 134 16.15 11.14 -5.54
C ASP A 134 16.20 9.68 -5.06
N ASN A 135 15.04 9.08 -4.79
CA ASN A 135 14.93 7.68 -4.34
C ASN A 135 14.72 6.74 -5.53
N ALA A 136 15.71 5.92 -5.81
CA ALA A 136 15.68 5.00 -6.95
C ALA A 136 14.53 3.97 -6.89
N GLU A 137 14.14 3.50 -5.70
CA GLU A 137 13.02 2.56 -5.57
C GLU A 137 11.69 3.24 -5.90
N SER A 138 11.51 4.50 -5.47
CA SER A 138 10.32 5.29 -5.81
C SER A 138 10.23 5.55 -7.31
N ILE A 139 11.33 5.98 -7.95
CA ILE A 139 11.39 6.19 -9.41
C ILE A 139 11.03 4.92 -10.17
N LEU A 140 11.60 3.78 -9.74
CA LEU A 140 11.34 2.49 -10.39
C LEU A 140 9.89 2.03 -10.20
N GLU A 141 9.29 2.29 -9.04
CA GLU A 141 7.89 1.99 -8.74
C GLU A 141 6.95 2.82 -9.61
N ASP A 142 7.19 4.14 -9.71
CA ASP A 142 6.41 5.05 -10.56
C ASP A 142 6.48 4.64 -12.03
N LEU A 143 7.68 4.32 -12.53
CA LEU A 143 7.87 3.81 -13.88
C LEU A 143 7.09 2.51 -14.10
N LYS A 144 7.17 1.58 -13.15
CA LYS A 144 6.46 0.31 -13.19
C LYS A 144 4.94 0.52 -13.25
N GLU A 145 4.40 1.36 -12.37
CA GLU A 145 2.97 1.65 -12.30
C GLU A 145 2.45 2.32 -13.58
N SER A 146 3.18 3.28 -14.12
CA SER A 146 2.82 3.98 -15.36
C SER A 146 2.71 3.06 -16.58
N VAL A 147 3.40 1.93 -16.56
CA VAL A 147 3.37 0.93 -17.64
C VAL A 147 2.32 -0.15 -17.37
N ILE A 148 2.38 -0.76 -16.18
CA ILE A 148 1.51 -1.90 -15.83
C ILE A 148 0.05 -1.47 -15.75
N TYR A 149 -0.22 -0.28 -15.23
CA TYR A 149 -1.58 0.23 -15.02
C TYR A 149 -1.97 1.32 -16.02
N LYS A 150 -1.28 1.39 -17.16
CA LYS A 150 -1.54 2.38 -18.22
C LYS A 150 -3.03 2.45 -18.60
N ASN A 151 -3.53 3.66 -18.80
CA ASN A 151 -4.94 3.95 -19.08
C ASN A 151 -5.91 3.54 -17.95
N SER A 152 -5.43 3.49 -16.71
CA SER A 152 -6.27 3.29 -15.54
C SER A 152 -5.99 4.34 -14.47
N SER A 153 -6.87 4.45 -13.48
CA SER A 153 -6.65 5.35 -12.35
C SER A 153 -5.42 4.99 -11.50
N TYR A 154 -4.87 3.79 -11.66
CA TYR A 154 -3.67 3.34 -10.93
C TYR A 154 -2.36 3.74 -11.62
N GLU A 155 -2.40 4.28 -12.83
CA GLU A 155 -1.23 4.67 -13.64
C GLU A 155 -0.38 5.75 -12.96
N TYR A 156 -1.03 6.67 -12.26
CA TYR A 156 -0.37 7.87 -11.75
C TYR A 156 0.20 7.64 -10.34
N PRO A 157 1.40 8.19 -10.02
CA PRO A 157 1.96 8.18 -8.67
C PRO A 157 1.01 8.84 -7.65
N ILE A 158 1.21 8.53 -6.36
CA ILE A 158 0.47 9.19 -5.27
C ILE A 158 0.92 10.64 -5.15
N ASP A 159 2.22 10.88 -5.31
CA ASP A 159 2.81 12.21 -5.32
C ASP A 159 3.16 12.61 -6.76
N THR A 160 2.33 13.43 -7.37
CA THR A 160 2.45 13.84 -8.77
C THR A 160 2.96 15.26 -8.97
N LEU A 161 3.27 16.01 -7.92
CA LEU A 161 3.87 17.35 -8.06
C LEU A 161 5.17 17.33 -8.86
N SER A 162 5.85 16.19 -8.89
CA SER A 162 7.02 15.96 -9.72
C SER A 162 6.74 16.05 -11.23
N TYR A 163 5.53 15.72 -11.66
CA TYR A 163 5.12 15.73 -13.07
C TYR A 163 4.45 17.04 -13.50
N HIS A 164 3.79 17.72 -12.57
CA HIS A 164 3.08 18.97 -12.83
C HIS A 164 3.79 20.12 -12.14
N LYS A 165 4.47 20.98 -12.89
CA LYS A 165 5.06 22.24 -12.41
C LYS A 165 4.04 23.28 -11.94
N THR A 166 2.77 22.90 -11.83
CA THR A 166 1.66 23.78 -11.46
C THR A 166 1.27 23.54 -10.02
N LEU A 167 1.22 24.61 -9.24
CA LEU A 167 0.67 24.64 -7.89
C LEU A 167 -0.79 24.17 -7.88
N PHE A 168 -1.21 23.59 -6.76
CA PHE A 168 -2.59 23.16 -6.58
C PHE A 168 -3.60 24.32 -6.71
N SER A 169 -4.71 24.10 -7.40
CA SER A 169 -5.84 24.98 -7.29
C SER A 169 -6.49 24.83 -5.91
N TYR A 170 -6.47 25.90 -5.12
CA TYR A 170 -7.08 25.93 -3.79
C TYR A 170 -8.55 25.48 -3.83
N ASP A 171 -9.33 25.98 -4.79
CA ASP A 171 -10.76 25.67 -4.89
C ASP A 171 -10.99 24.20 -5.26
N LYS A 172 -10.15 23.63 -6.14
CA LYS A 172 -10.20 22.21 -6.52
C LYS A 172 -9.83 21.26 -5.38
N ILE A 173 -8.84 21.63 -4.58
CA ILE A 173 -8.50 20.87 -3.37
C ILE A 173 -9.64 20.90 -2.36
N LEU A 174 -10.29 22.05 -2.16
CA LEU A 174 -11.48 22.15 -1.29
C LEU A 174 -12.66 21.33 -1.84
N GLU A 175 -12.90 21.34 -3.17
CA GLU A 175 -13.91 20.48 -3.79
C GLU A 175 -13.63 19.00 -3.49
N LEU A 176 -12.39 18.55 -3.68
CA LEU A 176 -11.96 17.17 -3.38
C LEU A 176 -12.16 16.84 -1.91
N TYR A 177 -11.69 17.71 -1.00
CA TYR A 177 -11.87 17.53 0.44
C TYR A 177 -13.35 17.40 0.81
N HIS A 178 -14.19 18.34 0.41
CA HIS A 178 -15.62 18.31 0.75
C HIS A 178 -16.38 17.16 0.09
N ALA A 179 -15.93 16.67 -1.06
CA ALA A 179 -16.54 15.52 -1.72
C ALA A 179 -16.21 14.21 -0.98
N PHE A 180 -14.98 14.02 -0.55
CA PHE A 180 -14.49 12.73 -0.05
C PHE A 180 -14.39 12.63 1.46
N TYR A 181 -14.14 13.72 2.19
CA TYR A 181 -14.02 13.71 3.65
C TYR A 181 -15.40 13.83 4.32
N ARG A 182 -16.22 12.83 4.09
CA ARG A 182 -17.59 12.70 4.62
C ARG A 182 -17.72 11.44 5.46
N ALA A 183 -18.60 11.49 6.43
CA ALA A 183 -18.89 10.36 7.33
C ALA A 183 -19.18 9.05 6.57
N SER A 184 -19.96 9.11 5.49
CA SER A 184 -20.32 7.94 4.67
C SER A 184 -19.13 7.28 3.94
N ARG A 185 -18.02 7.98 3.83
CA ARG A 185 -16.78 7.50 3.19
C ARG A 185 -15.66 7.23 4.21
N MET A 186 -15.99 7.18 5.49
CA MET A 186 -15.02 6.94 6.56
C MET A 186 -15.36 5.70 7.36
N ILE A 187 -14.32 5.01 7.78
CA ILE A 187 -14.38 3.87 8.69
C ILE A 187 -13.46 4.14 9.85
N LEU A 188 -13.99 4.07 11.07
CA LEU A 188 -13.17 3.99 12.27
C LEU A 188 -12.89 2.52 12.56
N SER A 189 -11.64 2.11 12.47
CA SER A 189 -11.19 0.79 12.91
C SER A 189 -10.48 0.93 14.24
N ILE A 190 -10.88 0.17 15.23
CA ILE A 190 -10.30 0.25 16.58
C ILE A 190 -10.06 -1.14 17.18
N VAL A 191 -8.87 -1.31 17.74
CA VAL A 191 -8.52 -2.46 18.58
C VAL A 191 -8.21 -1.91 19.99
N THR A 192 -9.07 -2.25 20.96
CA THR A 192 -9.06 -1.69 22.30
C THR A 192 -9.68 -2.64 23.32
N ASN A 193 -9.29 -2.52 24.60
CA ASN A 193 -9.95 -3.20 25.72
C ASN A 193 -11.20 -2.46 26.24
N ILE A 194 -11.47 -1.23 25.77
CA ILE A 194 -12.68 -0.49 26.13
C ILE A 194 -13.89 -1.24 25.57
N PRO A 195 -14.97 -1.42 26.35
CA PRO A 195 -16.19 -2.10 25.89
C PRO A 195 -16.76 -1.45 24.63
N PHE A 196 -17.30 -2.28 23.72
CA PHE A 196 -17.85 -1.84 22.44
C PHE A 196 -18.91 -0.73 22.58
N ASP A 197 -19.81 -0.86 23.55
CA ASP A 197 -20.88 0.12 23.77
C ASP A 197 -20.33 1.47 24.25
N ASP A 198 -19.21 1.49 24.98
CA ASP A 198 -18.57 2.72 25.40
C ASP A 198 -17.85 3.40 24.22
N VAL A 199 -17.23 2.63 23.32
CA VAL A 199 -16.71 3.17 22.05
C VAL A 199 -17.83 3.78 21.22
N ILE A 200 -19.02 3.14 21.13
CA ILE A 200 -20.20 3.72 20.46
C ILE A 200 -20.58 5.07 21.08
N LYS A 201 -20.60 5.20 22.41
CA LYS A 201 -20.89 6.48 23.08
C LYS A 201 -19.87 7.57 22.73
N MET A 202 -18.58 7.22 22.69
CA MET A 202 -17.51 8.14 22.27
C MET A 202 -17.70 8.62 20.84
N VAL A 203 -18.02 7.71 19.91
CA VAL A 203 -18.31 8.08 18.52
C VAL A 203 -19.56 8.94 18.42
N ASN A 204 -20.63 8.65 19.18
CA ASN A 204 -21.87 9.43 19.18
C ASN A 204 -21.63 10.90 19.61
N SER A 205 -20.67 11.16 20.49
CA SER A 205 -20.31 12.52 20.93
C SER A 205 -19.37 13.25 19.96
N SER A 206 -18.76 12.56 19.03
CA SER A 206 -17.78 13.08 18.06
C SER A 206 -18.43 13.66 16.80
N TYR A 207 -17.62 14.27 15.93
CA TYR A 207 -18.09 14.77 14.63
C TYR A 207 -18.44 13.64 13.66
N TYR A 208 -17.92 12.44 13.83
CA TYR A 208 -18.25 11.30 12.95
C TYR A 208 -19.74 10.93 12.94
N ALA A 209 -20.45 11.10 14.06
CA ALA A 209 -21.88 10.77 14.16
C ALA A 209 -22.81 11.92 13.76
N LYS A 210 -22.30 13.13 13.51
CA LYS A 210 -23.13 14.29 13.17
C LYS A 210 -23.76 14.11 11.79
N LEU A 211 -25.03 14.49 11.67
CA LEU A 211 -25.72 14.54 10.39
C LEU A 211 -25.34 15.84 9.66
N TYR A 212 -24.90 15.71 8.43
CA TYR A 212 -24.62 16.81 7.54
C TYR A 212 -25.73 16.93 6.50
N LYS A 213 -26.04 18.15 6.05
CA LYS A 213 -26.98 18.36 4.96
C LYS A 213 -26.39 17.77 3.66
N ALA A 214 -27.21 17.07 2.90
CA ALA A 214 -26.84 16.62 1.57
C ALA A 214 -26.44 17.83 0.70
N ASN A 215 -25.40 17.65 -0.10
CA ASN A 215 -24.98 18.64 -1.08
C ASN A 215 -24.89 17.96 -2.47
N PRO A 216 -25.94 18.11 -3.31
CA PRO A 216 -26.00 17.41 -4.60
C PRO A 216 -24.84 17.74 -5.56
N SER A 217 -24.26 18.94 -5.48
CA SER A 217 -23.11 19.30 -6.32
C SER A 217 -21.87 18.46 -6.00
N LEU A 218 -21.67 18.15 -4.72
CA LEU A 218 -20.56 17.27 -4.27
C LEU A 218 -20.82 15.80 -4.64
N ASP A 219 -22.07 15.37 -4.72
CA ASP A 219 -22.42 14.01 -5.16
C ASP A 219 -22.12 13.80 -6.64
N GLY A 220 -22.28 14.86 -7.46
CA GLY A 220 -21.86 14.88 -8.87
C GLY A 220 -20.34 14.71 -9.01
N ILE A 221 -19.53 15.33 -8.15
CA ILE A 221 -18.08 15.15 -8.13
C ILE A 221 -17.71 13.68 -7.80
N LEU A 222 -18.36 13.08 -6.80
CA LEU A 222 -18.13 11.67 -6.46
C LEU A 222 -18.46 10.74 -7.63
N GLN A 223 -19.55 11.00 -8.35
CA GLN A 223 -19.96 10.20 -9.50
C GLN A 223 -19.00 10.35 -10.69
N SER A 224 -18.39 11.51 -10.89
CA SER A 224 -17.41 11.74 -11.96
C SER A 224 -16.03 11.12 -11.68
N ARG A 225 -15.73 10.77 -10.43
CA ARG A 225 -14.44 10.23 -9.99
C ARG A 225 -14.50 8.73 -9.69
N VAL A 226 -15.10 7.99 -10.61
CA VAL A 226 -15.12 6.53 -10.57
C VAL A 226 -13.74 6.00 -10.96
N ILE A 227 -13.25 5.02 -10.21
CA ILE A 227 -12.00 4.33 -10.53
C ILE A 227 -12.13 3.70 -11.91
N GLN A 228 -11.32 4.17 -12.84
CA GLN A 228 -11.25 3.61 -14.18
C GLN A 228 -10.20 2.51 -14.20
N TYR A 229 -10.56 1.39 -14.75
CA TYR A 229 -9.65 0.29 -15.02
C TYR A 229 -9.97 -0.30 -16.38
N SER A 230 -8.96 -0.39 -17.25
CA SER A 230 -9.04 -1.15 -18.49
C SER A 230 -8.22 -2.42 -18.35
N ASP A 231 -8.84 -3.57 -18.60
CA ASP A 231 -8.10 -4.82 -18.73
C ASP A 231 -7.18 -4.72 -19.97
N ILE A 232 -5.92 -4.43 -19.72
CA ILE A 232 -4.90 -4.50 -20.75
C ILE A 232 -4.52 -5.97 -20.88
N LEU A 233 -5.01 -6.63 -21.93
CA LEU A 233 -4.54 -7.96 -22.28
C LEU A 233 -3.09 -7.83 -22.77
N GLN A 234 -2.16 -8.09 -21.89
CA GLN A 234 -0.75 -8.14 -22.26
C GLN A 234 -0.47 -9.44 -23.01
N THR A 235 -0.03 -9.33 -24.26
CA THR A 235 0.26 -10.45 -25.15
C THR A 235 1.75 -10.69 -25.36
N GLU A 236 2.58 -9.72 -24.98
CA GLU A 236 4.03 -9.74 -25.14
C GLU A 236 4.73 -9.16 -23.90
N PRO A 237 5.96 -9.63 -23.59
CA PRO A 237 6.76 -9.05 -22.52
C PRO A 237 7.14 -7.61 -22.86
N THR A 238 7.21 -6.73 -21.84
CA THR A 238 7.65 -5.35 -22.02
C THR A 238 8.99 -5.08 -21.35
N TYR A 239 9.75 -4.12 -21.90
CA TYR A 239 11.09 -3.78 -21.43
C TYR A 239 11.25 -2.28 -21.36
N HIS A 240 11.50 -1.75 -20.17
CA HIS A 240 11.64 -0.31 -19.90
C HIS A 240 13.00 -0.06 -19.24
N ILE A 241 13.84 0.70 -19.95
CA ILE A 241 15.20 0.98 -19.52
C ILE A 241 15.40 2.50 -19.55
N GLU A 242 15.58 3.12 -18.37
CA GLU A 242 15.70 4.55 -18.27
C GLU A 242 17.01 4.99 -17.59
N LYS A 243 17.64 6.01 -18.16
CA LYS A 243 18.91 6.55 -17.67
C LYS A 243 18.70 7.63 -16.60
N HIS A 244 19.18 7.34 -15.39
CA HIS A 244 19.21 8.28 -14.28
C HIS A 244 20.66 8.55 -13.86
N LYS A 245 21.22 9.69 -14.26
CA LYS A 245 22.65 10.01 -14.13
C LYS A 245 23.15 10.03 -12.68
N ASN A 246 22.28 10.29 -11.73
CA ASN A 246 22.63 10.41 -10.31
C ASN A 246 22.69 9.07 -9.57
N LEU A 247 22.25 7.96 -10.20
CA LEU A 247 22.25 6.65 -9.59
C LEU A 247 23.59 5.93 -9.81
N SER A 248 24.28 5.59 -8.72
CA SER A 248 25.54 4.80 -8.78
C SER A 248 25.32 3.30 -8.99
N THR A 249 24.10 2.83 -8.80
CA THR A 249 23.69 1.41 -8.93
C THR A 249 22.60 1.26 -9.98
N ILE A 250 22.44 0.04 -10.50
CA ILE A 250 21.26 -0.35 -11.24
C ILE A 250 20.19 -0.86 -10.27
N HIS A 251 18.97 -0.47 -10.55
CA HIS A 251 17.77 -1.02 -9.94
C HIS A 251 16.99 -1.77 -11.00
N LEU A 252 16.85 -3.07 -10.80
CA LEU A 252 16.18 -4.01 -11.69
C LEU A 252 14.87 -4.47 -11.05
N ASN A 253 13.80 -4.47 -11.83
CA ASN A 253 12.54 -5.09 -11.45
C ASN A 253 12.05 -6.02 -12.58
N VAL A 254 11.69 -7.25 -12.23
CA VAL A 254 11.03 -8.21 -13.13
C VAL A 254 9.66 -8.51 -12.54
N THR A 255 8.61 -8.04 -13.20
CA THR A 255 7.24 -8.03 -12.68
C THR A 255 6.31 -8.86 -13.55
N PHE A 256 5.45 -9.63 -12.92
CA PHE A 256 4.37 -10.38 -13.52
C PHE A 256 3.01 -9.85 -13.06
N ARG A 257 2.06 -9.70 -13.99
CA ARG A 257 0.66 -9.42 -13.62
C ARG A 257 0.08 -10.63 -12.90
N THR A 258 -0.69 -10.37 -11.85
CA THR A 258 -1.31 -11.42 -11.01
C THR A 258 -2.78 -11.14 -10.74
N CYS A 259 -3.34 -11.81 -9.74
CA CYS A 259 -4.74 -11.66 -9.35
C CYS A 259 -5.02 -10.32 -8.66
N ASN A 260 -6.30 -9.96 -8.65
CA ASN A 260 -6.79 -8.82 -7.89
C ASN A 260 -6.97 -9.14 -6.38
N TYR A 261 -7.28 -8.11 -5.60
CA TYR A 261 -7.46 -8.19 -4.15
C TYR A 261 -8.50 -9.22 -3.69
N TYR A 262 -9.54 -9.48 -4.47
CA TYR A 262 -10.65 -10.35 -4.09
C TYR A 262 -10.37 -11.84 -4.34
N SER A 263 -9.35 -12.17 -5.11
CA SER A 263 -8.97 -13.56 -5.40
C SER A 263 -8.27 -14.22 -4.22
N ASP A 264 -8.58 -15.48 -3.96
CA ASP A 264 -7.87 -16.30 -2.97
C ASP A 264 -6.45 -16.67 -3.40
N ASP A 265 -6.12 -16.57 -4.67
CA ASP A 265 -4.75 -16.75 -5.19
C ASP A 265 -3.73 -15.85 -4.48
N LYS A 266 -4.14 -14.67 -4.00
CA LYS A 266 -3.26 -13.75 -3.26
C LYS A 266 -2.60 -14.40 -2.04
N TYR A 267 -3.30 -15.26 -1.32
CA TYR A 267 -2.74 -15.95 -0.15
C TYR A 267 -1.64 -16.94 -0.55
N VAL A 268 -1.82 -17.58 -1.70
CA VAL A 268 -0.80 -18.50 -2.24
C VAL A 268 0.40 -17.71 -2.78
N LEU A 269 0.16 -16.57 -3.45
CA LEU A 269 1.20 -15.65 -3.90
C LEU A 269 1.98 -15.03 -2.72
N ASP A 270 1.31 -14.67 -1.63
CA ASP A 270 1.96 -14.16 -0.43
C ASP A 270 2.85 -15.22 0.24
N LEU A 271 2.41 -16.48 0.27
CA LEU A 271 3.23 -17.57 0.75
C LEU A 271 4.41 -17.85 -0.19
N LEU A 272 4.20 -17.78 -1.51
CA LEU A 272 5.27 -17.90 -2.50
C LEU A 272 6.29 -16.76 -2.37
N LYS A 273 5.84 -15.51 -2.27
CA LYS A 273 6.69 -14.34 -1.98
C LYS A 273 7.53 -14.58 -0.73
N HIS A 274 6.90 -15.08 0.34
CA HIS A 274 7.60 -15.37 1.60
C HIS A 274 8.69 -16.45 1.43
N LEU A 275 8.42 -17.50 0.68
CA LEU A 275 9.37 -18.53 0.33
C LEU A 275 10.55 -17.98 -0.50
N LEU A 276 10.27 -17.06 -1.44
CA LEU A 276 11.26 -16.51 -2.36
C LEU A 276 12.18 -15.47 -1.73
N SER A 277 11.67 -14.62 -0.82
CA SER A 277 12.46 -13.53 -0.23
C SER A 277 12.15 -13.20 1.24
N GLY A 278 11.19 -13.88 1.87
CA GLY A 278 10.72 -13.55 3.22
C GLY A 278 11.55 -14.17 4.36
N MET A 279 12.53 -15.02 4.09
CA MET A 279 13.37 -15.72 5.06
C MET A 279 14.86 -15.49 4.76
N PHE A 280 15.74 -15.66 5.75
CA PHE A 280 17.19 -15.61 5.51
C PHE A 280 17.65 -16.63 4.46
N GLY A 281 17.12 -17.85 4.51
CA GLY A 281 17.42 -18.93 3.55
C GLY A 281 16.51 -18.94 2.32
N SER A 282 15.88 -17.82 1.94
CA SER A 282 15.00 -17.72 0.76
C SER A 282 15.77 -17.94 -0.53
N ARG A 283 15.09 -18.53 -1.55
CA ARG A 283 15.72 -18.86 -2.82
C ARG A 283 16.39 -17.65 -3.49
N LEU A 284 15.76 -16.48 -3.54
CA LEU A 284 16.31 -15.29 -4.19
C LEU A 284 17.56 -14.77 -3.46
N SER A 285 17.48 -14.60 -2.13
CA SER A 285 18.60 -14.12 -1.30
C SER A 285 19.80 -15.06 -1.37
N MET A 286 19.56 -16.37 -1.20
CA MET A 286 20.60 -17.38 -1.32
C MET A 286 21.25 -17.39 -2.70
N LEU A 287 20.45 -17.22 -3.77
CA LEU A 287 20.95 -17.22 -5.14
C LEU A 287 21.80 -15.98 -5.43
N LEU A 288 21.29 -14.78 -5.15
CA LEU A 288 21.91 -13.54 -5.60
C LEU A 288 23.02 -13.06 -4.65
N ARG A 289 22.79 -13.16 -3.34
CA ARG A 289 23.73 -12.67 -2.31
C ARG A 289 24.72 -13.73 -1.87
N ASP A 290 24.22 -14.82 -1.28
CA ASP A 290 25.11 -15.73 -0.54
C ASP A 290 25.95 -16.61 -1.48
N LYS A 291 25.36 -17.14 -2.59
CA LYS A 291 26.09 -18.01 -3.53
C LYS A 291 26.92 -17.23 -4.55
N ASN A 292 26.47 -16.05 -4.98
CA ASN A 292 27.08 -15.33 -6.08
C ASN A 292 27.64 -13.95 -5.75
N GLY A 293 27.33 -13.34 -4.59
CA GLY A 293 27.85 -12.04 -4.16
C GLY A 293 27.48 -10.88 -5.10
N LEU A 294 26.27 -10.93 -5.70
CA LEU A 294 25.89 -10.00 -6.77
C LEU A 294 25.10 -8.79 -6.26
N THR A 295 24.31 -8.97 -5.20
CA THR A 295 23.41 -7.94 -4.68
C THR A 295 23.56 -7.81 -3.18
N TYR A 296 23.40 -6.58 -2.67
CA TYR A 296 23.22 -6.35 -1.24
C TYR A 296 21.73 -6.43 -0.86
N HIS A 297 20.87 -5.87 -1.69
CA HIS A 297 19.43 -5.87 -1.50
C HIS A 297 18.72 -6.55 -2.66
N SER A 298 17.85 -7.51 -2.34
CA SER A 298 16.93 -8.14 -3.28
C SER A 298 15.67 -8.57 -2.54
N SER A 299 14.52 -8.45 -3.17
CA SER A 299 13.23 -8.77 -2.59
C SER A 299 12.24 -9.28 -3.64
N VAL A 300 11.17 -9.93 -3.17
CA VAL A 300 9.97 -10.18 -3.95
C VAL A 300 8.82 -9.47 -3.25
N THR A 301 8.05 -8.70 -3.99
CA THR A 301 6.88 -7.95 -3.51
C THR A 301 5.61 -8.38 -4.23
N THR A 302 4.47 -8.15 -3.60
CA THR A 302 3.14 -8.36 -4.19
C THR A 302 2.29 -7.14 -3.90
N ASN A 303 1.58 -6.63 -4.92
CA ASN A 303 0.57 -5.61 -4.77
C ASN A 303 -0.76 -6.13 -5.31
N TYR A 304 -1.86 -5.81 -4.64
CA TYR A 304 -3.21 -6.24 -5.04
C TYR A 304 -4.15 -5.05 -4.99
N TYR A 305 -4.61 -4.64 -6.16
CA TYR A 305 -5.67 -3.65 -6.30
C TYR A 305 -7.02 -4.31 -6.55
N GLU A 306 -8.11 -3.54 -6.60
CA GLU A 306 -9.46 -4.08 -6.75
C GLU A 306 -9.67 -4.84 -8.08
N HIS A 307 -8.92 -4.49 -9.13
CA HIS A 307 -9.09 -5.06 -10.48
C HIS A 307 -7.86 -5.83 -10.96
N SER A 308 -6.70 -5.63 -10.38
CA SER A 308 -5.44 -6.22 -10.83
C SER A 308 -4.48 -6.41 -9.67
N GLY A 309 -3.41 -7.15 -9.90
CA GLY A 309 -2.28 -7.28 -8.99
C GLY A 309 -1.01 -7.61 -9.73
N GLU A 310 0.08 -7.66 -8.98
CA GLU A 310 1.40 -7.97 -9.51
C GLU A 310 2.26 -8.70 -8.47
N LEU A 311 3.27 -9.41 -8.97
CA LEU A 311 4.39 -9.95 -8.20
C LEU A 311 5.68 -9.51 -8.88
N SER A 312 6.57 -8.89 -8.11
CA SER A 312 7.80 -8.26 -8.61
C SER A 312 9.03 -8.82 -7.94
N PHE A 313 10.05 -9.18 -8.74
CA PHE A 313 11.40 -9.48 -8.29
C PHE A 313 12.26 -8.23 -8.41
N TYR A 314 12.75 -7.72 -7.31
CA TYR A 314 13.61 -6.54 -7.25
C TYR A 314 15.04 -6.91 -6.91
N ALA A 315 16.00 -6.19 -7.51
CA ALA A 315 17.42 -6.30 -7.15
C ALA A 315 18.16 -4.97 -7.38
N GLN A 316 18.96 -4.57 -6.39
CA GLN A 316 19.92 -3.47 -6.51
C GLN A 316 21.32 -4.05 -6.71
N LEU A 317 22.04 -3.58 -7.73
CA LEU A 317 23.31 -4.17 -8.15
C LEU A 317 24.26 -3.16 -8.82
N THR A 318 25.53 -3.55 -8.92
CA THR A 318 26.52 -2.83 -9.71
C THR A 318 26.24 -2.99 -11.22
N PRO A 319 26.36 -1.95 -12.06
CA PRO A 319 26.00 -2.01 -13.49
C PRO A 319 26.64 -3.17 -14.26
N SER A 320 27.89 -3.46 -14.04
CA SER A 320 28.61 -4.55 -14.70
C SER A 320 28.08 -5.96 -14.42
N LYS A 321 27.26 -6.12 -13.36
CA LYS A 321 26.75 -7.42 -12.89
C LYS A 321 25.35 -7.76 -13.39
N ILE A 322 24.72 -6.94 -14.22
CA ILE A 322 23.32 -7.17 -14.61
C ILE A 322 23.17 -8.41 -15.52
N LEU A 323 23.97 -8.54 -16.55
CA LEU A 323 23.91 -9.64 -17.51
C LEU A 323 25.00 -10.69 -17.28
N LYS A 324 26.19 -10.27 -16.84
CA LYS A 324 27.37 -11.13 -16.61
C LYS A 324 28.09 -10.72 -15.32
N ASN A 325 28.79 -11.68 -14.71
CA ASN A 325 29.75 -11.48 -13.63
C ASN A 325 31.05 -12.24 -13.99
N GLY A 326 31.91 -11.60 -14.80
CA GLY A 326 33.00 -12.29 -15.48
C GLY A 326 32.48 -13.36 -16.44
N ALA A 327 32.92 -14.61 -16.26
CA ALA A 327 32.42 -15.76 -17.06
C ALA A 327 31.08 -16.34 -16.57
N LYS A 328 30.56 -15.86 -15.42
CA LYS A 328 29.32 -16.37 -14.81
C LYS A 328 28.10 -15.53 -15.21
N PRO A 329 26.87 -16.07 -15.08
CA PRO A 329 25.65 -15.30 -15.24
C PRO A 329 25.57 -14.13 -14.27
N GLY A 330 25.00 -12.99 -14.72
CA GLY A 330 24.65 -11.86 -13.89
C GLY A 330 23.29 -12.02 -13.23
N VAL A 331 22.79 -10.92 -12.64
CA VAL A 331 21.55 -10.92 -11.82
C VAL A 331 20.32 -11.28 -12.67
N LEU A 332 20.12 -10.64 -13.83
CA LEU A 332 18.94 -10.89 -14.66
C LEU A 332 18.88 -12.35 -15.16
N PRO A 333 19.94 -12.93 -15.76
CA PRO A 333 19.94 -14.35 -16.12
C PRO A 333 19.67 -15.30 -14.95
N LEU A 334 20.13 -14.97 -13.74
CA LEU A 334 19.89 -15.78 -12.55
C LEU A 334 18.43 -15.70 -12.09
N ILE A 335 17.79 -14.52 -12.15
CA ILE A 335 16.36 -14.37 -11.87
C ILE A 335 15.53 -15.15 -12.89
N ILE A 336 15.81 -15.02 -14.19
CA ILE A 336 15.11 -15.78 -15.24
C ILE A 336 15.32 -17.29 -15.05
N GLY A 337 16.54 -17.73 -14.72
CA GLY A 337 16.83 -19.12 -14.40
C GLY A 337 16.07 -19.64 -13.17
N LEU A 338 15.95 -18.82 -12.11
CA LEU A 338 15.14 -19.15 -10.93
C LEU A 338 13.66 -19.31 -11.28
N ILE A 339 13.12 -18.42 -12.09
CA ILE A 339 11.72 -18.48 -12.52
C ILE A 339 11.47 -19.73 -13.37
N ASN A 340 12.37 -20.06 -14.32
CA ASN A 340 12.29 -21.29 -15.11
C ASN A 340 12.35 -22.55 -14.23
N ASP A 341 13.24 -22.57 -13.22
CA ASP A 341 13.32 -23.68 -12.27
C ASP A 341 12.00 -23.84 -11.49
N LEU A 342 11.42 -22.72 -11.03
CA LEU A 342 10.12 -22.72 -10.36
C LEU A 342 8.99 -23.23 -11.27
N VAL A 343 8.93 -22.82 -12.53
CA VAL A 343 7.90 -23.28 -13.48
C VAL A 343 8.05 -24.77 -13.79
N LYS A 344 9.29 -25.24 -13.99
CA LYS A 344 9.61 -26.62 -14.35
C LYS A 344 9.50 -27.59 -13.17
N ASN A 345 10.14 -27.27 -12.08
CA ASN A 345 10.35 -28.17 -10.94
C ASN A 345 9.47 -27.83 -9.74
N GLY A 346 8.95 -26.58 -9.68
CA GLY A 346 8.16 -26.08 -8.56
C GLY A 346 8.95 -25.83 -7.30
N VAL A 347 8.25 -25.85 -6.18
CA VAL A 347 8.81 -25.83 -4.83
C VAL A 347 8.73 -27.23 -4.22
N SER A 348 9.62 -27.57 -3.31
CA SER A 348 9.59 -28.86 -2.61
C SER A 348 8.67 -28.81 -1.39
N GLU A 349 8.23 -29.98 -0.90
CA GLU A 349 7.44 -30.07 0.35
C GLU A 349 8.17 -29.51 1.56
N SER A 350 9.48 -29.72 1.64
CA SER A 350 10.29 -29.20 2.74
C SER A 350 10.37 -27.68 2.75
N GLU A 351 10.50 -27.05 1.58
CA GLU A 351 10.47 -25.57 1.43
C GLU A 351 9.10 -25.01 1.82
N LEU A 352 8.03 -25.60 1.31
CA LEU A 352 6.66 -25.21 1.63
C LEU A 352 6.38 -25.33 3.14
N ALA A 353 6.76 -26.44 3.76
CA ALA A 353 6.61 -26.65 5.18
C ALA A 353 7.41 -25.63 6.01
N THR A 354 8.63 -25.31 5.58
CA THR A 354 9.49 -24.30 6.23
C THR A 354 8.89 -22.89 6.09
N ALA A 355 8.44 -22.52 4.89
CA ALA A 355 7.79 -21.21 4.66
C ALA A 355 6.53 -21.06 5.53
N LYS A 356 5.69 -22.09 5.63
CA LYS A 356 4.50 -22.08 6.50
C LYS A 356 4.83 -21.90 7.97
N ARG A 357 5.82 -22.62 8.49
CA ARG A 357 6.26 -22.45 9.90
C ARG A 357 6.79 -21.04 10.15
N ASN A 358 7.61 -20.53 9.24
CA ASN A 358 8.23 -19.22 9.40
C ASN A 358 7.20 -18.08 9.29
N ILE A 359 6.29 -18.10 8.30
CA ILE A 359 5.24 -17.07 8.15
C ILE A 359 4.31 -17.08 9.36
N ASN A 360 3.96 -18.25 9.90
CA ASN A 360 3.15 -18.35 11.12
C ASN A 360 3.84 -17.67 12.30
N GLY A 361 5.14 -17.93 12.51
CA GLY A 361 5.92 -17.27 13.55
C GLY A 361 5.95 -15.74 13.38
N LYS A 362 6.18 -15.25 12.16
CA LYS A 362 6.16 -13.81 11.87
C LYS A 362 4.78 -13.19 12.10
N MET A 363 3.70 -13.88 11.73
CA MET A 363 2.33 -13.40 12.00
C MET A 363 2.05 -13.29 13.50
N LEU A 364 2.57 -14.19 14.32
CA LEU A 364 2.43 -14.09 15.79
C LEU A 364 3.13 -12.83 16.32
N LEU A 365 4.33 -12.50 15.82
CA LEU A 365 5.03 -11.26 16.18
C LEU A 365 4.26 -10.02 15.76
N VAL A 366 3.64 -10.03 14.57
CA VAL A 366 2.79 -8.92 14.10
C VAL A 366 1.54 -8.77 14.98
N LEU A 367 0.99 -9.86 15.51
CA LEU A 367 -0.19 -9.83 16.37
C LEU A 367 0.06 -9.25 17.78
N GLU A 368 1.31 -9.10 18.20
CA GLU A 368 1.66 -8.34 19.41
C GLU A 368 1.36 -6.84 19.26
N GLN A 369 1.29 -6.36 18.03
CA GLN A 369 0.99 -4.98 17.69
C GLN A 369 -0.49 -4.84 17.27
N SER A 370 -1.31 -4.22 18.12
CA SER A 370 -2.74 -4.02 17.87
C SER A 370 -3.04 -3.11 16.67
N ASP A 371 -2.07 -2.30 16.22
CA ASP A 371 -2.22 -1.43 15.06
C ASP A 371 -2.30 -2.22 13.74
N SER A 372 -1.52 -3.30 13.59
CA SER A 372 -1.64 -4.18 12.42
C SER A 372 -3.01 -4.84 12.33
N GLN A 373 -3.61 -5.23 13.46
CA GLN A 373 -4.97 -5.79 13.51
C GLN A 373 -5.99 -4.71 13.12
N SER A 374 -5.86 -3.50 13.66
CA SER A 374 -6.77 -2.38 13.38
C SER A 374 -6.74 -2.02 11.89
N LEU A 375 -5.55 -1.86 11.31
CA LEU A 375 -5.40 -1.55 9.89
C LEU A 375 -5.99 -2.66 9.01
N HIS A 376 -5.64 -3.92 9.28
CA HIS A 376 -6.17 -5.08 8.55
C HIS A 376 -7.71 -5.12 8.55
N ASN A 377 -8.32 -4.95 9.71
CA ASN A 377 -9.77 -4.98 9.86
C ASN A 377 -10.42 -3.84 9.07
N GLY A 378 -9.88 -2.63 9.20
CA GLY A 378 -10.41 -1.44 8.55
C GLY A 378 -10.33 -1.49 7.03
N ILE A 379 -9.18 -1.86 6.46
CA ILE A 379 -9.01 -2.00 5.00
C ILE A 379 -9.93 -3.10 4.45
N ASN A 380 -9.99 -4.27 5.10
CA ASN A 380 -10.90 -5.32 4.68
C ASN A 380 -12.36 -4.87 4.73
N TYR A 381 -12.75 -4.09 5.75
CA TYR A 381 -14.12 -3.58 5.85
C TYR A 381 -14.42 -2.51 4.79
N LEU A 382 -13.43 -1.69 4.44
CA LEU A 382 -13.55 -0.74 3.33
C LEU A 382 -13.82 -1.46 2.00
N LEU A 383 -12.98 -2.44 1.68
CA LEU A 383 -13.00 -3.09 0.36
C LEU A 383 -14.12 -4.13 0.22
N LYS A 384 -14.38 -4.92 1.26
CA LYS A 384 -15.39 -5.99 1.21
C LYS A 384 -16.80 -5.55 1.60
N ARG A 385 -16.93 -4.47 2.39
CA ARG A 385 -18.18 -3.91 2.93
C ARG A 385 -19.08 -4.92 3.69
N ASP A 386 -18.57 -6.09 3.97
CA ASP A 386 -19.28 -7.21 4.62
C ASP A 386 -18.35 -7.81 5.67
N VAL A 387 -18.72 -7.66 6.96
CA VAL A 387 -17.91 -8.15 8.08
C VAL A 387 -17.78 -9.68 8.07
N SER A 388 -18.77 -10.39 7.53
CA SER A 388 -18.74 -11.86 7.45
C SER A 388 -17.64 -12.38 6.52
N LYS A 389 -17.17 -11.55 5.58
CA LYS A 389 -16.09 -11.86 4.64
C LYS A 389 -14.71 -11.46 5.18
N ILE A 390 -14.64 -10.87 6.37
CA ILE A 390 -13.36 -10.46 6.97
C ILE A 390 -12.82 -11.62 7.81
N THR A 391 -11.69 -12.15 7.40
CA THR A 391 -10.92 -13.07 8.24
C THR A 391 -10.08 -12.24 9.22
N PRO A 392 -10.30 -12.32 10.54
CA PRO A 392 -9.47 -11.64 11.53
C PRO A 392 -7.99 -11.99 11.34
N LEU A 393 -7.10 -11.01 11.53
CA LEU A 393 -5.67 -11.19 11.25
C LEU A 393 -5.08 -12.42 11.96
N ASN A 394 -5.50 -12.68 13.21
CA ASN A 394 -5.07 -13.83 13.99
C ASN A 394 -5.61 -15.19 13.51
N LYS A 395 -6.49 -15.20 12.51
CA LYS A 395 -7.02 -16.42 11.90
C LYS A 395 -6.57 -16.60 10.44
N VAL A 396 -5.92 -15.59 9.85
CA VAL A 396 -5.49 -15.63 8.44
C VAL A 396 -4.61 -16.84 8.15
N TYR A 397 -3.67 -17.16 9.05
CA TYR A 397 -2.83 -18.35 8.88
C TYR A 397 -3.63 -19.63 8.82
N ASP A 398 -4.48 -19.90 9.82
CA ASP A 398 -5.24 -21.15 9.92
C ASP A 398 -6.28 -21.27 8.80
N THR A 399 -6.87 -20.14 8.38
CA THR A 399 -7.93 -20.12 7.37
C THR A 399 -7.40 -20.23 5.95
N HIS A 400 -6.33 -19.50 5.62
CA HIS A 400 -5.90 -19.31 4.24
C HIS A 400 -4.52 -19.89 3.91
N LEU A 401 -3.58 -19.95 4.87
CA LEU A 401 -2.18 -20.31 4.56
C LEU A 401 -1.84 -21.75 4.92
N LYS A 402 -2.31 -22.24 6.07
CA LYS A 402 -1.97 -23.55 6.62
C LYS A 402 -2.36 -24.68 5.65
N GLY A 403 -3.52 -24.59 5.03
CA GLY A 403 -4.06 -25.61 4.12
C GLY A 403 -3.47 -25.61 2.70
N ILE A 404 -2.67 -24.62 2.31
CA ILE A 404 -2.11 -24.53 0.95
C ILE A 404 -1.27 -25.79 0.66
N SER A 405 -1.64 -26.51 -0.40
CA SER A 405 -0.94 -27.72 -0.85
C SER A 405 0.21 -27.41 -1.81
N LEU A 406 1.09 -28.38 -1.99
CA LEU A 406 2.15 -28.32 -3.01
C LEU A 406 1.57 -28.17 -4.41
N HIS A 407 0.43 -28.81 -4.69
CA HIS A 407 -0.27 -28.68 -5.96
C HIS A 407 -0.76 -27.26 -6.22
N GLN A 408 -1.34 -26.58 -5.21
CA GLN A 408 -1.83 -25.21 -5.33
C GLN A 408 -0.68 -24.22 -5.59
N ILE A 409 0.40 -24.27 -4.80
CA ILE A 409 1.51 -23.31 -4.98
C ILE A 409 2.22 -23.51 -6.33
N ASN A 410 2.42 -24.76 -6.76
CA ASN A 410 3.00 -25.07 -8.08
C ASN A 410 2.05 -24.73 -9.23
N GLY A 411 0.73 -24.82 -9.01
CA GLY A 411 -0.28 -24.36 -9.94
C GLY A 411 -0.25 -22.84 -10.14
N ILE A 412 -0.12 -22.07 -9.05
CA ILE A 412 0.01 -20.61 -9.09
C ILE A 412 1.29 -20.16 -9.79
N ILE A 413 2.41 -20.84 -9.56
CA ILE A 413 3.66 -20.56 -10.26
C ILE A 413 3.47 -20.66 -11.76
N ARG A 414 2.91 -21.78 -12.25
CA ARG A 414 2.64 -21.99 -13.69
C ARG A 414 1.57 -21.04 -14.25
N LYS A 415 0.61 -20.61 -13.42
CA LYS A 415 -0.46 -19.70 -13.83
C LYS A 415 0.04 -18.28 -14.09
N TYR A 416 0.94 -17.78 -13.26
CA TYR A 416 1.32 -16.36 -13.28
C TYR A 416 2.72 -16.09 -13.83
N PHE A 417 3.66 -17.04 -13.77
CA PHE A 417 5.00 -16.84 -14.32
C PHE A 417 5.02 -17.21 -15.82
N ILE A 418 4.29 -16.43 -16.59
CA ILE A 418 4.13 -16.59 -18.03
C ILE A 418 4.91 -15.47 -18.72
N ARG A 419 5.72 -15.82 -19.72
CA ARG A 419 6.54 -14.84 -20.45
C ARG A 419 5.74 -13.64 -20.96
N ASN A 420 4.55 -13.87 -21.50
CA ASN A 420 3.74 -12.80 -22.08
C ASN A 420 3.25 -11.75 -21.07
N THR A 421 3.21 -12.08 -19.77
CA THR A 421 2.81 -11.16 -18.71
C THR A 421 4.00 -10.54 -17.96
N MET A 422 5.24 -10.85 -18.42
CA MET A 422 6.46 -10.33 -17.82
C MET A 422 6.74 -8.90 -18.27
N ASN A 423 7.15 -8.07 -17.31
CA ASN A 423 7.61 -6.72 -17.55
C ASN A 423 8.98 -6.55 -16.88
N VAL A 424 9.94 -5.96 -17.57
CA VAL A 424 11.29 -5.73 -17.07
C VAL A 424 11.56 -4.24 -17.02
N PHE A 425 11.91 -3.76 -15.85
CA PHE A 425 12.24 -2.35 -15.61
C PHE A 425 13.66 -2.24 -15.10
N ILE A 426 14.44 -1.33 -15.68
CA ILE A 426 15.83 -1.10 -15.33
C ILE A 426 16.09 0.41 -15.30
N ILE A 427 16.57 0.90 -14.18
CA ILE A 427 17.03 2.29 -14.07
C ILE A 427 18.47 2.34 -13.53
N GLY A 428 19.24 3.34 -13.95
CA GLY A 428 20.62 3.53 -13.50
C GLY A 428 21.38 4.51 -14.38
N ALA A 429 22.61 4.89 -14.00
CA ALA A 429 23.45 5.75 -14.81
C ALA A 429 24.08 5.01 -15.99
N GLU A 430 24.47 3.75 -15.79
CA GLU A 430 25.02 2.86 -16.81
C GLU A 430 24.05 1.73 -17.07
N LEU A 431 23.53 1.65 -18.29
CA LEU A 431 22.45 0.74 -18.65
C LEU A 431 22.95 -0.40 -19.54
N PRO A 432 22.36 -1.60 -19.45
CA PRO A 432 22.64 -2.69 -20.38
C PRO A 432 22.05 -2.37 -21.76
N ASN A 433 22.56 -3.08 -22.78
CA ASN A 433 21.96 -3.04 -24.11
C ASN A 433 20.58 -3.71 -24.09
N LEU A 434 19.56 -3.04 -24.64
CA LEU A 434 18.17 -3.50 -24.63
C LEU A 434 18.02 -4.86 -25.34
N GLU A 435 18.68 -5.09 -26.47
CA GLU A 435 18.57 -6.35 -27.21
C GLU A 435 19.18 -7.52 -26.43
N GLN A 436 20.26 -7.26 -25.65
CA GLN A 436 20.82 -8.28 -24.77
C GLN A 436 19.90 -8.61 -23.60
N VAL A 437 19.15 -7.61 -23.07
CA VAL A 437 18.12 -7.82 -22.03
C VAL A 437 16.99 -8.69 -22.60
N LYS A 438 16.46 -8.32 -23.78
CA LYS A 438 15.41 -9.10 -24.47
C LYS A 438 15.85 -10.55 -24.71
N HIS A 439 17.03 -10.73 -25.29
CA HIS A 439 17.58 -12.08 -25.56
C HIS A 439 17.76 -12.91 -24.28
N CYS A 440 18.15 -12.28 -23.17
CA CYS A 440 18.20 -12.96 -21.88
C CYS A 440 16.83 -13.47 -21.43
N CYS A 441 15.79 -12.64 -21.63
CA CYS A 441 14.42 -12.92 -21.22
C CYS A 441 13.67 -13.89 -22.15
N GLU A 442 14.13 -14.06 -23.40
CA GLU A 442 13.61 -15.08 -24.33
C GLU A 442 13.78 -16.52 -23.82
N ARG A 443 14.67 -16.72 -22.85
CA ARG A 443 14.89 -18.01 -22.18
C ARG A 443 13.80 -18.34 -21.15
N LEU A 444 12.89 -17.44 -20.84
CA LEU A 444 11.71 -17.73 -20.04
C LEU A 444 10.71 -18.52 -20.91
N HIS A 445 10.38 -19.72 -20.47
CA HIS A 445 9.48 -20.66 -21.16
C HIS A 445 8.02 -20.39 -20.84
#